data_8f3fb379ae80233a7515abeeb25d3075
#
_entry.id   8f3fb379ae80233a7515abeeb25d3075
#
_cell.length_a   1.000
_cell.length_b   1.000
_cell.length_c   1.000
_cell.angle_alpha   90.00
_cell.angle_beta   90.00
_cell.angle_gamma   90.00
#
_symmetry.space_group_name_H-M   'P 1'
#
loop_
_entity.id
_entity.type
_entity.pdbx_description
1 polymer ?
#
loop_
_entity_poly.entity_id
_entity_poly.type
_entity_poly.pdbx_seq_one_letter_code
_entity_poly.pdbx_strand_id
1 'polypeptide(L)'
;MPNIANDPSRKSWIEVPEDSDFPIQNIPFGVFLTKEDVVTIGTRIGDSAIDMGALQQLGYFEGIELTDDMFMQDTLNDFISDGKKTWRLVRNRLALLFDANNPELRDNQEHRNVVIFNIKDIEMLLPVQIGDYTDFYSSKEHATNVGKMFRDPENALLPNWLHIPVGYHGRSSTIVPSGIPVHRPMGQILPNGESSPVFGPSSLVDFELETAFITTDANIMGENIPVGEAEDYIFGMVLLNDWSARDIQKWEYVPLGPFLAKNFASSISPWIVTMDALEPFRTKGPKQDPTPLPYLQQKGKHAFDINLEVYIQPEKAEPTLVSKSNFKYMYWSMAQQLAHHTSNGCRVNSGDMMGSGTISGPTPDSFGSMLELTWSGKNPIKMSDGSERKFINNNDTVTFKGYCENSSVRIGFGEVSSKLLPPFVRK
;
A
#
# COMPACT_ATOMS: atom_id res chain seq x y z
N MET A 1 12.02 11.98 20.84
CA MET A 1 11.96 13.30 20.15
C MET A 1 10.51 13.56 19.75
N PRO A 2 9.97 14.78 19.92
CA PRO A 2 8.62 15.12 19.48
C PRO A 2 8.51 15.06 17.96
N ASN A 3 7.34 14.70 17.46
CA ASN A 3 7.03 14.70 16.02
C ASN A 3 6.37 16.04 15.67
N ILE A 4 7.19 17.06 15.40
CA ILE A 4 6.73 18.44 15.17
C ILE A 4 6.01 18.60 13.83
N ALA A 5 6.23 17.70 12.87
CA ALA A 5 5.54 17.72 11.59
C ALA A 5 4.03 17.47 11.76
N ASN A 6 3.61 16.78 12.82
CA ASN A 6 2.19 16.48 13.07
C ASN A 6 1.40 17.63 13.71
N ASP A 7 2.04 18.79 13.97
CA ASP A 7 1.32 19.96 14.49
C ASP A 7 0.26 20.43 13.47
N PRO A 8 -1.04 20.35 13.79
CA PRO A 8 -2.09 20.71 12.85
C PRO A 8 -2.17 22.22 12.55
N SER A 9 -1.54 23.04 13.37
CA SER A 9 -1.46 24.50 13.14
C SER A 9 -0.41 24.91 12.13
N ARG A 10 0.55 24.03 11.82
CA ARG A 10 1.64 24.29 10.89
C ARG A 10 1.13 24.47 9.46
N LYS A 11 1.59 25.50 8.80
CA LYS A 11 1.29 25.77 7.40
C LYS A 11 2.58 25.79 6.59
N SER A 12 2.50 25.33 5.34
CA SER A 12 3.59 25.40 4.39
C SER A 12 3.60 26.74 3.66
N TRP A 13 4.79 27.22 3.26
CA TRP A 13 4.92 28.29 2.27
C TRP A 13 4.72 27.77 0.83
N ILE A 14 4.83 26.46 0.59
CA ILE A 14 4.36 25.85 -0.65
C ILE A 14 2.82 25.82 -0.60
N GLU A 15 2.20 26.22 -1.70
CA GLU A 15 0.74 26.15 -1.84
C GLU A 15 0.24 24.71 -1.76
N VAL A 16 -0.76 24.50 -0.92
CA VAL A 16 -1.43 23.20 -0.75
C VAL A 16 -2.90 23.40 -1.10
N PRO A 17 -3.40 22.83 -2.21
CA PRO A 17 -4.83 22.86 -2.54
C PRO A 17 -5.69 22.34 -1.38
N GLU A 18 -6.90 22.89 -1.23
CA GLU A 18 -7.79 22.57 -0.09
C GLU A 18 -8.16 21.09 0.00
N ASP A 19 -8.27 20.44 -1.16
CA ASP A 19 -8.58 19.01 -1.31
C ASP A 19 -7.34 18.11 -1.42
N SER A 20 -6.13 18.67 -1.20
CA SER A 20 -4.88 17.92 -1.31
C SER A 20 -4.70 16.94 -0.15
N ASP A 21 -4.30 15.73 -0.47
CA ASP A 21 -3.87 14.70 0.47
C ASP A 21 -2.43 14.91 1.01
N PHE A 22 -1.74 15.98 0.56
CA PHE A 22 -0.31 16.20 0.83
C PHE A 22 -0.02 17.53 1.52
N PRO A 23 -0.66 17.83 2.68
CA PRO A 23 -0.24 18.96 3.49
C PRO A 23 1.14 18.71 4.13
N ILE A 24 1.71 19.73 4.75
CA ILE A 24 3.00 19.63 5.46
C ILE A 24 3.01 18.59 6.58
N GLN A 25 1.86 18.16 7.08
CA GLN A 25 1.71 17.09 8.06
C GLN A 25 1.94 15.70 7.46
N ASN A 26 1.84 15.54 6.13
CA ASN A 26 2.07 14.25 5.48
C ASN A 26 3.57 13.96 5.31
N ILE A 27 4.27 14.74 4.48
CA ILE A 27 5.69 14.54 4.15
C ILE A 27 5.98 13.06 3.88
N PRO A 28 5.38 12.47 2.83
CA PRO A 28 5.66 11.09 2.43
C PRO A 28 7.01 11.03 1.70
N PHE A 29 7.55 9.81 1.53
CA PHE A 29 8.79 9.60 0.78
C PHE A 29 8.53 8.75 -0.47
N GLY A 30 9.24 9.05 -1.55
CA GLY A 30 9.14 8.34 -2.81
C GLY A 30 10.38 8.51 -3.66
N VAL A 31 10.35 7.93 -4.85
CA VAL A 31 11.42 8.07 -5.86
C VAL A 31 10.76 8.49 -7.17
N PHE A 32 11.37 9.43 -7.85
CA PHE A 32 10.85 9.91 -9.13
C PHE A 32 11.97 10.19 -10.14
N LEU A 33 11.60 10.14 -11.40
CA LEU A 33 12.42 10.51 -12.55
C LEU A 33 12.05 11.92 -12.98
N THR A 34 13.04 12.80 -13.14
CA THR A 34 12.86 14.14 -13.69
C THR A 34 12.80 14.11 -15.22
N LYS A 35 12.45 15.24 -15.86
CA LYS A 35 12.47 15.38 -17.33
C LYS A 35 13.88 15.30 -17.93
N GLU A 36 14.88 15.52 -17.12
CA GLU A 36 16.31 15.42 -17.48
C GLU A 36 16.86 14.00 -17.27
N ASP A 37 15.99 13.01 -17.09
CA ASP A 37 16.33 11.59 -16.87
C ASP A 37 17.18 11.37 -15.59
N VAL A 38 16.98 12.20 -14.55
CA VAL A 38 17.63 12.04 -13.24
C VAL A 38 16.67 11.35 -12.29
N VAL A 39 17.09 10.21 -11.73
CA VAL A 39 16.39 9.52 -10.64
C VAL A 39 16.75 10.21 -9.33
N THR A 40 15.77 10.52 -8.51
CA THR A 40 15.99 11.15 -7.22
C THR A 40 14.99 10.69 -6.15
N ILE A 41 15.49 10.57 -4.92
CA ILE A 41 14.65 10.39 -3.73
C ILE A 41 13.98 11.73 -3.43
N GLY A 42 12.67 11.68 -3.15
CA GLY A 42 11.91 12.90 -2.89
C GLY A 42 10.83 12.77 -1.85
N THR A 43 10.29 13.93 -1.51
CA THR A 43 9.07 14.08 -0.72
C THR A 43 8.07 14.96 -1.46
N ARG A 44 6.84 15.08 -0.93
CA ARG A 44 5.77 15.83 -1.59
C ARG A 44 5.04 16.76 -0.61
N ILE A 45 4.77 18.00 -1.05
CA ILE A 45 3.87 18.95 -0.39
C ILE A 45 2.97 19.56 -1.47
N GLY A 46 1.67 19.46 -1.32
CA GLY A 46 0.69 19.88 -2.34
C GLY A 46 0.97 19.22 -3.70
N ASP A 47 1.14 20.05 -4.73
CA ASP A 47 1.48 19.61 -6.08
C ASP A 47 2.98 19.74 -6.40
N SER A 48 3.81 19.87 -5.37
CA SER A 48 5.26 19.99 -5.48
C SER A 48 5.95 18.70 -5.00
N ALA A 49 6.78 18.13 -5.86
CA ALA A 49 7.78 17.13 -5.49
C ALA A 49 9.08 17.84 -5.14
N ILE A 50 9.75 17.41 -4.11
CA ILE A 50 10.96 18.03 -3.57
C ILE A 50 12.11 17.03 -3.67
N ASP A 51 13.18 17.40 -4.32
CA ASP A 51 14.42 16.63 -4.45
C ASP A 51 15.20 16.65 -3.15
N MET A 52 15.27 15.51 -2.48
CA MET A 52 15.99 15.32 -1.22
C MET A 52 17.51 15.29 -1.44
N GLY A 53 17.98 14.76 -2.56
CA GLY A 53 19.39 14.75 -2.94
C GLY A 53 19.93 16.17 -3.13
N ALA A 54 19.19 16.99 -3.87
CA ALA A 54 19.54 18.42 -4.03
C ALA A 54 19.51 19.17 -2.69
N LEU A 55 18.51 18.91 -1.82
CA LEU A 55 18.49 19.49 -0.48
C LEU A 55 19.72 19.10 0.33
N GLN A 56 20.16 17.84 0.25
CA GLN A 56 21.35 17.36 0.95
C GLN A 56 22.62 18.03 0.44
N GLN A 57 22.81 18.12 -0.88
CA GLN A 57 23.96 18.79 -1.50
C GLN A 57 24.05 20.27 -1.15
N LEU A 58 22.91 20.93 -0.98
CA LEU A 58 22.81 22.35 -0.59
C LEU A 58 22.95 22.57 0.94
N GLY A 59 23.22 21.52 1.73
CA GLY A 59 23.48 21.60 3.16
C GLY A 59 22.23 21.71 4.05
N TYR A 60 21.03 21.51 3.49
CA TYR A 60 19.78 21.65 4.28
C TYR A 60 19.57 20.57 5.35
N PHE A 61 20.36 19.50 5.35
CA PHE A 61 20.36 18.44 6.38
C PHE A 61 21.57 18.50 7.31
N GLU A 62 22.36 19.60 7.31
CA GLU A 62 23.47 19.75 8.26
C GLU A 62 22.99 19.56 9.71
N GLY A 63 23.79 18.81 10.50
CA GLY A 63 23.50 18.46 11.89
C GLY A 63 22.62 17.20 12.07
N ILE A 64 22.20 16.55 10.99
CA ILE A 64 21.63 15.20 10.99
C ILE A 64 22.75 14.25 10.53
N GLU A 65 22.99 13.18 11.30
CA GLU A 65 23.94 12.14 10.91
C GLU A 65 23.36 11.34 9.74
N LEU A 66 23.78 11.67 8.52
CA LEU A 66 23.45 10.96 7.26
C LEU A 66 24.76 10.67 6.54
N THR A 67 24.79 9.60 5.73
CA THR A 67 25.89 9.42 4.76
C THR A 67 25.86 10.54 3.72
N ASP A 68 27.01 10.87 3.12
CA ASP A 68 27.14 12.01 2.20
C ASP A 68 26.25 11.87 0.94
N ASP A 69 25.84 10.65 0.61
CA ASP A 69 25.05 10.27 -0.56
C ASP A 69 23.68 9.66 -0.23
N MET A 70 23.18 9.82 1.00
CA MET A 70 21.97 9.17 1.48
C MET A 70 20.75 9.33 0.54
N PHE A 71 20.53 10.53 0.02
CA PHE A 71 19.40 10.82 -0.87
C PHE A 71 19.79 10.89 -2.36
N MET A 72 21.00 10.45 -2.72
CA MET A 72 21.47 10.32 -4.11
C MET A 72 21.36 8.89 -4.63
N GLN A 73 20.71 8.02 -3.88
CA GLN A 73 20.45 6.63 -4.26
C GLN A 73 19.22 6.54 -5.17
N ASP A 74 19.10 5.43 -5.90
CA ASP A 74 17.95 5.16 -6.75
C ASP A 74 16.73 4.62 -5.99
N THR A 75 16.87 4.33 -4.69
CA THR A 75 15.83 3.77 -3.82
C THR A 75 15.98 4.26 -2.38
N LEU A 76 14.90 4.14 -1.60
CA LEU A 76 14.88 4.54 -0.19
C LEU A 76 15.51 3.50 0.77
N ASN A 77 16.00 2.35 0.29
CA ASN A 77 16.42 1.25 1.17
C ASN A 77 17.47 1.67 2.21
N ASP A 78 18.50 2.43 1.79
CA ASP A 78 19.55 2.90 2.70
C ASP A 78 19.01 3.86 3.76
N PHE A 79 18.15 4.82 3.36
CA PHE A 79 17.48 5.73 4.29
C PHE A 79 16.57 4.98 5.27
N ILE A 80 15.85 3.96 4.80
CA ILE A 80 15.00 3.13 5.65
C ILE A 80 15.83 2.33 6.64
N SER A 81 17.01 1.83 6.26
CA SER A 81 17.89 1.07 7.16
C SER A 81 18.49 1.90 8.29
N ASP A 82 18.56 3.21 8.15
CA ASP A 82 19.01 4.14 9.21
C ASP A 82 18.08 4.21 10.44
N GLY A 83 16.86 3.73 10.29
CA GLY A 83 15.92 3.51 11.38
C GLY A 83 15.13 4.74 11.84
N LYS A 84 14.17 4.50 12.70
CA LYS A 84 13.11 5.42 13.13
C LYS A 84 13.61 6.76 13.66
N LYS A 85 14.77 6.80 14.33
CA LYS A 85 15.34 8.06 14.84
C LYS A 85 15.71 9.00 13.70
N THR A 86 16.39 8.50 12.69
CA THR A 86 16.83 9.26 11.51
C THR A 86 15.62 9.70 10.68
N TRP A 87 14.65 8.82 10.43
CA TRP A 87 13.44 9.16 9.69
C TRP A 87 12.70 10.35 10.32
N ARG A 88 12.56 10.34 11.65
CA ARG A 88 11.91 11.43 12.40
C ARG A 88 12.70 12.73 12.37
N LEU A 89 14.04 12.66 12.44
CA LEU A 89 14.90 13.84 12.32
C LEU A 89 14.72 14.51 10.96
N VAL A 90 14.81 13.73 9.88
CA VAL A 90 14.65 14.22 8.51
C VAL A 90 13.23 14.78 8.29
N ARG A 91 12.18 14.05 8.69
CA ARG A 91 10.80 14.52 8.56
C ARG A 91 10.56 15.81 9.35
N ASN A 92 11.09 15.94 10.56
CA ASN A 92 11.01 17.17 11.35
C ASN A 92 11.79 18.33 10.70
N ARG A 93 12.96 18.05 10.13
CA ARG A 93 13.74 19.09 9.41
C ARG A 93 12.98 19.59 8.18
N LEU A 94 12.39 18.72 7.41
CA LEU A 94 11.53 19.08 6.28
C LEU A 94 10.35 19.94 6.74
N ALA A 95 9.67 19.56 7.82
CA ALA A 95 8.57 20.34 8.37
C ALA A 95 9.00 21.75 8.83
N LEU A 96 10.22 21.92 9.32
CA LEU A 96 10.79 23.25 9.64
C LEU A 96 11.14 24.01 8.38
N LEU A 97 11.82 23.37 7.43
CA LEU A 97 12.28 24.01 6.20
C LEU A 97 11.13 24.54 5.34
N PHE A 98 10.02 23.82 5.32
CA PHE A 98 8.82 24.17 4.55
C PHE A 98 7.76 24.95 5.36
N ASP A 99 8.01 25.27 6.64
CA ASP A 99 7.11 26.08 7.45
C ASP A 99 6.94 27.49 6.86
N ALA A 100 5.70 27.99 6.84
CA ALA A 100 5.37 29.31 6.29
C ALA A 100 6.19 30.46 6.86
N ASN A 101 6.69 30.32 8.10
CA ASN A 101 7.49 31.35 8.79
C ASN A 101 8.99 31.15 8.61
N ASN A 102 9.46 30.09 7.96
CA ASN A 102 10.88 29.83 7.76
C ASN A 102 11.36 30.41 6.43
N PRO A 103 12.27 31.41 6.43
CA PRO A 103 12.77 32.05 5.21
C PRO A 103 13.92 31.29 4.53
N GLU A 104 14.51 30.29 5.19
CA GLU A 104 15.76 29.63 4.82
C GLU A 104 15.79 29.16 3.35
N LEU A 105 14.81 28.34 2.93
CA LEU A 105 14.63 27.95 1.54
C LEU A 105 13.59 28.83 0.84
N ARG A 106 12.54 29.24 1.57
CA ARG A 106 11.45 30.05 1.02
C ARG A 106 11.97 31.29 0.26
N ASP A 107 12.93 32.00 0.81
CA ASP A 107 13.42 33.26 0.26
C ASP A 107 14.64 33.06 -0.67
N ASN A 108 15.12 31.81 -0.84
CA ASN A 108 16.23 31.48 -1.74
C ASN A 108 15.67 30.92 -3.08
N GLN A 109 15.47 31.83 -4.05
CA GLN A 109 14.90 31.48 -5.36
C GLN A 109 15.81 30.53 -6.16
N GLU A 110 17.13 30.67 -6.05
CA GLU A 110 18.10 29.85 -6.77
C GLU A 110 17.98 28.38 -6.31
N HIS A 111 18.00 28.16 -5.00
CA HIS A 111 17.84 26.80 -4.44
C HIS A 111 16.45 26.22 -4.74
N ARG A 112 15.38 27.02 -4.64
CA ARG A 112 14.03 26.55 -4.99
C ARG A 112 13.93 26.03 -6.42
N ASN A 113 14.59 26.69 -7.36
CA ASN A 113 14.54 26.31 -8.78
C ASN A 113 15.18 24.94 -9.06
N VAL A 114 16.08 24.46 -8.19
CA VAL A 114 16.75 23.17 -8.36
C VAL A 114 16.15 22.05 -7.50
N VAL A 115 15.44 22.39 -6.41
CA VAL A 115 14.90 21.38 -5.49
C VAL A 115 13.40 21.09 -5.68
N ILE A 116 12.62 21.99 -6.34
CA ILE A 116 11.16 21.89 -6.44
C ILE A 116 10.73 21.63 -7.87
N PHE A 117 9.99 20.53 -8.05
CA PHE A 117 9.39 20.11 -9.32
C PHE A 117 7.86 20.10 -9.20
N ASN A 118 7.17 20.41 -10.29
CA ASN A 118 5.73 20.15 -10.35
C ASN A 118 5.50 18.65 -10.48
N ILE A 119 4.54 18.10 -9.72
CA ILE A 119 4.21 16.66 -9.74
C ILE A 119 3.82 16.15 -11.14
N LYS A 120 3.35 17.03 -12.03
CA LYS A 120 2.99 16.70 -13.43
C LYS A 120 4.20 16.58 -14.35
N ASP A 121 5.36 17.04 -13.89
CA ASP A 121 6.59 17.10 -14.66
C ASP A 121 7.58 15.99 -14.30
N ILE A 122 7.17 15.05 -13.45
CA ILE A 122 7.96 13.91 -13.00
C ILE A 122 7.24 12.60 -13.28
N GLU A 123 8.00 11.50 -13.31
CA GLU A 123 7.47 10.14 -13.37
C GLU A 123 7.82 9.42 -12.07
N MET A 124 6.81 8.86 -11.40
CA MET A 124 7.03 8.12 -10.16
C MET A 124 7.55 6.72 -10.43
N LEU A 125 8.55 6.31 -9.64
CA LEU A 125 9.15 4.99 -9.68
C LEU A 125 8.76 4.17 -8.43
N LEU A 126 9.20 2.90 -8.38
CA LEU A 126 9.12 2.14 -7.12
C LEU A 126 9.97 2.82 -6.06
N PRO A 127 9.42 3.09 -4.86
CA PRO A 127 10.15 3.84 -3.84
C PRO A 127 11.27 3.03 -3.19
N VAL A 128 11.20 1.71 -3.26
CA VAL A 128 12.16 0.76 -2.67
C VAL A 128 12.48 -0.37 -3.65
N GLN A 129 13.67 -0.93 -3.52
CA GLN A 129 13.97 -2.24 -4.06
C GLN A 129 13.35 -3.29 -3.12
N ILE A 130 12.27 -3.92 -3.58
CA ILE A 130 11.55 -4.93 -2.80
C ILE A 130 12.30 -6.25 -2.92
N GLY A 131 12.93 -6.71 -1.82
CA GLY A 131 13.63 -7.99 -1.76
C GLY A 131 12.63 -9.14 -1.68
N ASP A 132 11.84 -9.14 -0.62
CA ASP A 132 10.81 -10.14 -0.36
C ASP A 132 9.42 -9.49 -0.24
N TYR A 133 8.40 -10.24 -0.65
CA TYR A 133 7.00 -9.87 -0.51
C TYR A 133 6.24 -10.97 0.19
N THR A 134 5.60 -10.62 1.30
CA THR A 134 4.66 -11.50 2.00
C THR A 134 3.27 -10.87 1.95
N ASP A 135 2.27 -11.66 1.54
CA ASP A 135 0.89 -11.23 1.57
C ASP A 135 0.12 -11.99 2.65
N PHE A 136 -0.61 -11.23 3.48
CA PHE A 136 -1.41 -11.77 4.57
C PHE A 136 -2.89 -11.90 4.14
N TYR A 137 -3.70 -12.41 5.05
CA TYR A 137 -5.13 -12.63 4.86
C TYR A 137 -5.89 -12.17 6.10
N SER A 138 -5.72 -10.89 6.46
CA SER A 138 -5.99 -10.39 7.83
C SER A 138 -7.37 -9.76 8.04
N SER A 139 -8.24 -9.67 7.02
CA SER A 139 -9.62 -9.21 7.15
C SER A 139 -10.55 -10.37 7.48
N LYS A 140 -11.23 -10.29 8.63
CA LYS A 140 -12.20 -11.30 9.07
C LYS A 140 -13.42 -11.34 8.14
N GLU A 141 -13.87 -10.17 7.71
CA GLU A 141 -15.00 -10.02 6.79
C GLU A 141 -14.70 -10.69 5.45
N HIS A 142 -13.55 -10.38 4.85
CA HIS A 142 -13.10 -10.99 3.59
C HIS A 142 -13.00 -12.51 3.72
N ALA A 143 -12.26 -13.00 4.73
CA ALA A 143 -12.07 -14.42 4.97
C ALA A 143 -13.41 -15.18 5.20
N THR A 144 -14.35 -14.54 5.87
CA THR A 144 -15.68 -15.09 6.11
C THR A 144 -16.51 -15.12 4.83
N ASN A 145 -16.50 -14.03 4.03
CA ASN A 145 -17.26 -13.94 2.79
C ASN A 145 -16.78 -14.99 1.77
N VAL A 146 -15.47 -15.07 1.55
CA VAL A 146 -14.86 -16.07 0.66
C VAL A 146 -15.14 -17.49 1.19
N GLY A 147 -15.03 -17.69 2.50
CA GLY A 147 -15.38 -18.97 3.11
C GLY A 147 -16.82 -19.40 2.86
N LYS A 148 -17.78 -18.48 2.99
CA LYS A 148 -19.20 -18.75 2.69
C LYS A 148 -19.48 -19.08 1.24
N MET A 149 -18.68 -18.55 0.31
CA MET A 149 -18.84 -18.83 -1.12
C MET A 149 -18.36 -20.22 -1.52
N PHE A 150 -17.32 -20.74 -0.83
CA PHE A 150 -16.60 -21.96 -1.27
C PHE A 150 -16.63 -23.10 -0.26
N ARG A 151 -17.14 -22.87 0.96
CA ARG A 151 -17.22 -23.86 2.05
C ARG A 151 -18.59 -23.83 2.71
N ASP A 152 -18.78 -24.68 3.72
CA ASP A 152 -19.94 -24.62 4.61
C ASP A 152 -20.01 -23.23 5.29
N PRO A 153 -21.10 -22.47 5.13
CA PRO A 153 -21.28 -21.15 5.73
C PRO A 153 -21.10 -21.10 7.24
N GLU A 154 -21.41 -22.18 7.97
CA GLU A 154 -21.23 -22.26 9.42
C GLU A 154 -19.76 -22.45 9.82
N ASN A 155 -18.95 -22.98 8.89
CA ASN A 155 -17.52 -23.21 9.05
C ASN A 155 -16.71 -22.39 8.03
N ALA A 156 -17.09 -21.13 7.79
CA ALA A 156 -16.49 -20.28 6.78
C ALA A 156 -15.00 -19.99 7.03
N LEU A 157 -14.61 -19.80 8.29
CA LEU A 157 -13.20 -19.60 8.67
C LEU A 157 -12.51 -20.93 8.94
N LEU A 158 -11.29 -21.10 8.45
CA LEU A 158 -10.45 -22.23 8.82
C LEU A 158 -10.02 -22.12 10.29
N PRO A 159 -9.81 -23.25 11.00
CA PRO A 159 -9.53 -23.25 12.43
C PRO A 159 -8.34 -22.39 12.86
N ASN A 160 -7.30 -22.29 12.03
CA ASN A 160 -6.09 -21.52 12.30
C ASN A 160 -6.30 -20.01 12.13
N TRP A 161 -7.30 -19.57 11.36
CA TRP A 161 -7.45 -18.16 10.95
C TRP A 161 -7.61 -17.20 12.16
N LEU A 162 -8.34 -17.61 13.19
CA LEU A 162 -8.56 -16.82 14.42
C LEU A 162 -7.36 -16.86 15.38
N HIS A 163 -6.33 -17.64 15.08
CA HIS A 163 -5.19 -17.87 15.98
C HIS A 163 -3.88 -17.27 15.48
N ILE A 164 -3.74 -17.14 14.15
CA ILE A 164 -2.53 -16.60 13.50
C ILE A 164 -2.91 -15.68 12.34
N PRO A 165 -2.12 -14.64 12.05
CA PRO A 165 -2.19 -13.94 10.77
C PRO A 165 -1.66 -14.87 9.67
N VAL A 166 -2.59 -15.46 8.91
CA VAL A 166 -2.25 -16.36 7.79
C VAL A 166 -1.66 -15.52 6.66
N GLY A 167 -0.59 -16.01 6.03
CA GLY A 167 0.06 -15.34 4.91
C GLY A 167 0.72 -16.33 3.96
N TYR A 168 1.16 -15.86 2.81
CA TYR A 168 1.93 -16.60 1.82
C TYR A 168 3.06 -15.74 1.23
N HIS A 169 4.05 -16.39 0.60
CA HIS A 169 5.13 -15.68 -0.08
C HIS A 169 4.65 -15.20 -1.45
N GLY A 170 4.56 -13.88 -1.60
CA GLY A 170 4.22 -13.22 -2.84
C GLY A 170 5.41 -13.11 -3.80
N ARG A 171 5.16 -12.53 -4.98
CA ARG A 171 6.18 -12.34 -6.01
C ARG A 171 6.61 -10.88 -6.07
N SER A 172 7.83 -10.56 -5.62
CA SER A 172 8.35 -9.20 -5.63
C SER A 172 8.64 -8.67 -7.05
N SER A 173 9.09 -9.52 -7.98
CA SER A 173 9.53 -9.11 -9.32
C SER A 173 8.43 -8.58 -10.25
N THR A 174 7.17 -8.66 -9.86
CA THR A 174 6.01 -8.15 -10.63
C THR A 174 5.23 -7.09 -9.87
N ILE A 175 5.82 -6.52 -8.83
CA ILE A 175 5.31 -5.32 -8.19
C ILE A 175 5.70 -4.12 -9.05
N VAL A 176 4.71 -3.28 -9.36
CA VAL A 176 4.88 -2.09 -10.22
C VAL A 176 4.28 -0.85 -9.56
N PRO A 177 4.78 0.36 -9.85
CA PRO A 177 4.17 1.59 -9.37
C PRO A 177 2.83 1.85 -10.08
N SER A 178 2.00 2.68 -9.46
CA SER A 178 0.78 3.25 -10.05
C SER A 178 1.07 3.84 -11.44
N GLY A 179 0.13 3.69 -12.36
CA GLY A 179 0.24 4.16 -13.75
C GLY A 179 0.71 3.08 -14.74
N ILE A 180 1.39 2.05 -14.28
CA ILE A 180 1.82 0.94 -15.15
C ILE A 180 0.63 0.03 -15.45
N PRO A 181 0.32 -0.23 -16.74
CA PRO A 181 -0.76 -1.13 -17.11
C PRO A 181 -0.40 -2.60 -16.86
N VAL A 182 -1.41 -3.41 -16.56
CA VAL A 182 -1.29 -4.83 -16.27
C VAL A 182 -1.90 -5.64 -17.40
N HIS A 183 -1.21 -6.66 -17.89
CA HIS A 183 -1.77 -7.59 -18.88
C HIS A 183 -2.60 -8.69 -18.22
N ARG A 184 -3.78 -8.98 -18.83
CA ARG A 184 -4.59 -10.13 -18.43
C ARG A 184 -3.75 -11.41 -18.48
N PRO A 185 -3.66 -12.19 -17.39
CA PRO A 185 -2.80 -13.37 -17.36
C PRO A 185 -3.37 -14.53 -18.16
N MET A 186 -2.46 -15.39 -18.62
CA MET A 186 -2.75 -16.67 -19.24
C MET A 186 -2.45 -17.78 -18.21
N GLY A 187 -3.28 -18.82 -18.20
CA GLY A 187 -3.07 -19.95 -17.29
C GLY A 187 -3.94 -21.15 -17.64
N GLN A 188 -3.79 -22.22 -16.84
CA GLN A 188 -4.73 -23.34 -16.88
C GLN A 188 -5.99 -22.99 -16.09
N ILE A 189 -7.13 -23.31 -16.67
CA ILE A 189 -8.46 -23.08 -16.10
C ILE A 189 -9.25 -24.37 -16.25
N LEU A 190 -9.92 -24.81 -15.21
CA LEU A 190 -10.90 -25.89 -15.31
C LEU A 190 -12.30 -25.29 -15.51
N PRO A 191 -12.88 -25.35 -16.74
CA PRO A 191 -14.22 -24.85 -16.98
C PRO A 191 -15.26 -25.61 -16.15
N ASN A 192 -16.35 -24.91 -15.77
CA ASN A 192 -17.39 -25.55 -14.98
C ASN A 192 -18.03 -26.72 -15.73
N GLY A 193 -18.08 -27.90 -15.08
CA GLY A 193 -18.64 -29.11 -15.65
C GLY A 193 -17.69 -29.95 -16.52
N GLU A 194 -16.48 -29.43 -16.80
CA GLU A 194 -15.46 -30.17 -17.54
C GLU A 194 -14.55 -30.98 -16.60
N SER A 195 -13.97 -32.03 -17.11
CA SER A 195 -13.02 -32.91 -16.40
C SER A 195 -11.55 -32.59 -16.77
N SER A 196 -11.33 -31.81 -17.81
CA SER A 196 -9.99 -31.46 -18.31
C SER A 196 -9.78 -29.96 -18.35
N PRO A 197 -8.61 -29.45 -17.91
CA PRO A 197 -8.31 -28.04 -17.99
C PRO A 197 -8.05 -27.60 -19.44
N VAL A 198 -8.24 -26.30 -19.65
CA VAL A 198 -7.82 -25.60 -20.89
C VAL A 198 -6.77 -24.54 -20.54
N PHE A 199 -5.88 -24.24 -21.47
CA PHE A 199 -4.96 -23.11 -21.34
C PHE A 199 -5.50 -21.90 -22.09
N GLY A 200 -5.65 -20.77 -21.40
CA GLY A 200 -6.22 -19.57 -22.00
C GLY A 200 -6.10 -18.35 -21.11
N PRO A 201 -6.63 -17.20 -21.58
CA PRO A 201 -6.68 -15.99 -20.75
C PRO A 201 -7.69 -16.14 -19.62
N SER A 202 -7.34 -15.65 -18.43
CA SER A 202 -8.29 -15.58 -17.32
C SER A 202 -9.52 -14.76 -17.72
N SER A 203 -10.72 -15.29 -17.44
CA SER A 203 -11.98 -14.58 -17.60
C SER A 203 -12.46 -13.89 -16.32
N LEU A 204 -11.82 -14.18 -15.18
CA LEU A 204 -12.23 -13.70 -13.86
C LEU A 204 -11.09 -12.89 -13.19
N VAL A 205 -10.58 -11.86 -13.90
CA VAL A 205 -9.60 -10.93 -13.31
C VAL A 205 -10.29 -10.01 -12.33
N ASP A 206 -9.71 -9.90 -11.14
CA ASP A 206 -10.21 -9.18 -9.98
C ASP A 206 -9.14 -8.24 -9.43
N PHE A 207 -9.54 -7.23 -8.69
CA PHE A 207 -8.68 -6.47 -7.79
C PHE A 207 -8.78 -6.99 -6.36
N GLU A 208 -7.77 -6.76 -5.56
CA GLU A 208 -7.85 -6.83 -4.10
C GLU A 208 -7.41 -5.50 -3.50
N LEU A 209 -8.35 -4.84 -2.81
CA LEU A 209 -8.10 -3.60 -2.09
C LEU A 209 -7.28 -3.89 -0.85
N GLU A 210 -6.03 -3.44 -0.85
CA GLU A 210 -5.08 -3.66 0.22
C GLU A 210 -4.28 -2.42 0.56
N THR A 211 -3.56 -2.50 1.65
CA THR A 211 -2.39 -1.69 1.95
C THR A 211 -1.19 -2.61 2.17
N ALA A 212 0.01 -2.08 1.99
CA ALA A 212 1.21 -2.79 2.39
C ALA A 212 2.07 -1.89 3.27
N PHE A 213 2.81 -2.49 4.21
CA PHE A 213 3.83 -1.78 4.94
C PHE A 213 5.23 -2.18 4.47
N ILE A 214 6.16 -1.22 4.58
CA ILE A 214 7.56 -1.39 4.19
C ILE A 214 8.39 -1.47 5.47
N THR A 215 9.24 -2.50 5.55
CA THR A 215 10.07 -2.76 6.73
C THR A 215 11.47 -2.16 6.60
N THR A 216 12.13 -1.95 7.75
CA THR A 216 13.57 -1.74 7.84
C THR A 216 14.30 -3.04 8.14
N ASP A 217 15.62 -3.01 8.17
CA ASP A 217 16.44 -4.11 8.70
C ASP A 217 16.07 -4.34 10.17
N ALA A 218 15.43 -5.46 10.45
CA ALA A 218 14.74 -5.65 11.71
C ALA A 218 15.42 -6.63 12.65
N ASN A 219 15.94 -7.74 12.13
CA ASN A 219 16.47 -8.81 12.93
C ASN A 219 17.57 -9.59 12.19
N ILE A 220 18.42 -10.26 12.92
CA ILE A 220 19.29 -11.29 12.35
C ILE A 220 18.56 -12.63 12.27
N MET A 221 18.99 -13.51 11.37
CA MET A 221 18.39 -14.84 11.24
C MET A 221 18.43 -15.60 12.56
N GLY A 222 17.31 -16.11 13.00
CA GLY A 222 17.12 -16.81 14.28
C GLY A 222 16.49 -15.96 15.38
N GLU A 223 16.45 -14.63 15.25
CA GLU A 223 15.79 -13.73 16.19
C GLU A 223 14.36 -13.44 15.76
N ASN A 224 13.46 -13.30 16.74
CA ASN A 224 12.09 -12.84 16.52
C ASN A 224 11.94 -11.37 16.92
N ILE A 225 10.98 -10.69 16.32
CA ILE A 225 10.59 -9.33 16.69
C ILE A 225 9.36 -9.42 17.63
N PRO A 226 9.47 -8.96 18.88
CA PRO A 226 8.32 -8.92 19.79
C PRO A 226 7.23 -8.00 19.26
N VAL A 227 5.96 -8.38 19.42
CA VAL A 227 4.80 -7.60 18.93
C VAL A 227 4.75 -6.16 19.46
N GLY A 228 5.28 -5.93 20.67
CA GLY A 228 5.35 -4.60 21.28
C GLY A 228 6.41 -3.68 20.66
N GLU A 229 7.36 -4.22 19.91
CA GLU A 229 8.45 -3.50 19.27
C GLU A 229 8.27 -3.44 17.73
N ALA A 230 7.38 -4.27 17.17
CA ALA A 230 7.26 -4.48 15.75
C ALA A 230 7.04 -3.19 14.94
N GLU A 231 6.28 -2.23 15.46
CA GLU A 231 6.06 -0.95 14.76
C GLU A 231 7.32 -0.08 14.63
N ASP A 232 8.36 -0.33 15.43
CA ASP A 232 9.65 0.39 15.32
C ASP A 232 10.43 -0.04 14.06
N TYR A 233 10.06 -1.19 13.49
CA TYR A 233 10.65 -1.76 12.29
C TYR A 233 9.77 -1.55 11.04
N ILE A 234 8.73 -0.73 11.13
CA ILE A 234 7.86 -0.36 10.01
C ILE A 234 8.12 1.11 9.66
N PHE A 235 8.62 1.35 8.45
CA PHE A 235 8.89 2.71 7.97
C PHE A 235 7.59 3.46 7.66
N GLY A 236 6.70 2.84 6.91
CA GLY A 236 5.44 3.44 6.48
C GLY A 236 4.61 2.49 5.65
N MET A 237 3.55 3.03 5.06
CA MET A 237 2.55 2.27 4.31
C MET A 237 2.35 2.85 2.90
N VAL A 238 1.92 1.98 1.99
CA VAL A 238 1.45 2.27 0.64
C VAL A 238 0.08 1.63 0.41
N LEU A 239 -0.69 2.10 -0.57
CA LEU A 239 -1.83 1.35 -1.11
C LEU A 239 -1.30 0.22 -1.99
N LEU A 240 -2.02 -0.89 -2.01
CA LEU A 240 -1.66 -2.08 -2.80
C LEU A 240 -2.91 -2.63 -3.50
N ASN A 241 -2.80 -2.88 -4.79
CA ASN A 241 -3.74 -3.71 -5.54
C ASN A 241 -3.06 -5.05 -5.84
N ASP A 242 -3.47 -6.12 -5.14
CA ASP A 242 -3.01 -7.49 -5.44
C ASP A 242 -3.92 -8.11 -6.50
N TRP A 243 -3.57 -7.90 -7.78
CA TRP A 243 -4.33 -8.40 -8.90
C TRP A 243 -4.50 -9.92 -8.84
N SER A 244 -5.73 -10.38 -9.09
CA SER A 244 -6.10 -11.78 -8.92
C SER A 244 -6.79 -12.35 -10.16
N ALA A 245 -6.41 -13.56 -10.57
CA ALA A 245 -7.08 -14.33 -11.63
C ALA A 245 -7.86 -15.49 -10.99
N ARG A 246 -9.13 -15.29 -10.66
CA ARG A 246 -9.92 -16.18 -9.80
C ARG A 246 -10.16 -17.57 -10.38
N ASP A 247 -10.28 -17.69 -11.68
CA ASP A 247 -10.45 -18.97 -12.38
C ASP A 247 -9.15 -19.80 -12.38
N ILE A 248 -8.00 -19.16 -12.59
CA ILE A 248 -6.68 -19.78 -12.44
C ILE A 248 -6.48 -20.18 -10.98
N GLN A 249 -6.75 -19.25 -10.02
CA GLN A 249 -6.61 -19.49 -8.59
C GLN A 249 -7.40 -20.72 -8.14
N LYS A 250 -8.65 -20.84 -8.57
CA LYS A 250 -9.54 -21.98 -8.22
C LYS A 250 -8.95 -23.32 -8.64
N TRP A 251 -8.23 -23.36 -9.76
CA TRP A 251 -7.64 -24.59 -10.29
C TRP A 251 -6.33 -24.97 -9.58
N GLU A 252 -5.47 -23.98 -9.27
CA GLU A 252 -4.10 -24.27 -8.87
C GLU A 252 -3.83 -24.19 -7.36
N TYR A 253 -4.73 -23.55 -6.53
CA TYR A 253 -4.37 -23.15 -5.16
C TYR A 253 -4.13 -24.33 -4.21
N VAL A 254 -4.62 -25.51 -4.51
CA VAL A 254 -4.38 -26.73 -3.73
C VAL A 254 -3.27 -27.52 -4.41
N PRO A 255 -2.23 -27.96 -3.68
CA PRO A 255 -2.04 -28.00 -2.22
C PRO A 255 -1.22 -26.84 -1.61
N LEU A 256 -0.57 -25.98 -2.40
CA LEU A 256 0.46 -25.06 -1.89
C LEU A 256 0.02 -23.58 -1.79
N GLY A 257 -1.22 -23.26 -2.15
CA GLY A 257 -1.71 -21.88 -2.19
C GLY A 257 -1.65 -21.25 -3.58
N PRO A 258 -1.99 -19.94 -3.72
CA PRO A 258 -2.02 -19.25 -5.01
C PRO A 258 -0.61 -19.12 -5.62
N PHE A 259 -0.53 -19.16 -6.95
CA PHE A 259 0.73 -19.03 -7.69
C PHE A 259 0.55 -18.14 -8.92
N LEU A 260 0.25 -18.71 -10.13
CA LEU A 260 0.07 -17.94 -11.35
C LEU A 260 -1.11 -16.96 -11.31
N ALA A 261 -2.09 -17.25 -10.46
CA ALA A 261 -3.24 -16.39 -10.24
C ALA A 261 -2.91 -15.08 -9.54
N LYS A 262 -1.73 -14.97 -8.94
CA LYS A 262 -1.28 -13.80 -8.16
C LYS A 262 0.02 -13.20 -8.68
N ASN A 263 0.97 -14.02 -9.11
CA ASN A 263 2.32 -13.60 -9.43
C ASN A 263 2.46 -12.78 -10.73
N PHE A 264 1.36 -12.49 -11.44
CA PHE A 264 1.39 -11.76 -12.69
C PHE A 264 1.48 -10.24 -12.51
N ALA A 265 0.94 -9.68 -11.42
CA ALA A 265 1.06 -8.27 -11.09
C ALA A 265 0.59 -7.96 -9.66
N SER A 266 1.26 -6.99 -9.03
CA SER A 266 0.78 -6.21 -7.89
C SER A 266 1.13 -4.74 -8.12
N SER A 267 0.20 -3.81 -7.87
CA SER A 267 0.41 -2.38 -8.11
C SER A 267 0.39 -1.62 -6.80
N ILE A 268 1.34 -0.69 -6.59
CA ILE A 268 1.43 0.09 -5.34
C ILE A 268 1.37 1.61 -5.60
N SER A 269 0.90 2.36 -4.60
CA SER A 269 1.04 3.82 -4.60
C SER A 269 2.51 4.19 -4.41
N PRO A 270 3.02 5.21 -5.13
CA PRO A 270 4.45 5.47 -5.20
C PRO A 270 5.00 6.29 -4.02
N TRP A 271 4.12 6.83 -3.18
CA TRP A 271 4.48 7.61 -2.00
C TRP A 271 4.28 6.78 -0.73
N ILE A 272 5.34 6.55 0.05
CA ILE A 272 5.26 5.87 1.35
C ILE A 272 4.86 6.90 2.39
N VAL A 273 3.67 6.74 2.99
CA VAL A 273 3.21 7.54 4.13
C VAL A 273 3.79 6.94 5.41
N THR A 274 4.61 7.72 6.12
CA THR A 274 5.34 7.20 7.28
C THR A 274 4.45 6.87 8.47
N MET A 275 4.87 5.92 9.32
CA MET A 275 4.17 5.63 10.58
C MET A 275 4.01 6.87 11.47
N ASP A 276 5.00 7.79 11.44
CA ASP A 276 4.91 9.06 12.16
C ASP A 276 3.78 9.97 11.64
N ALA A 277 3.53 9.99 10.32
CA ALA A 277 2.42 10.75 9.74
C ALA A 277 1.06 10.14 10.07
N LEU A 278 0.98 8.82 10.22
CA LEU A 278 -0.24 8.09 10.56
C LEU A 278 -0.63 8.15 12.04
N GLU A 279 0.31 8.49 12.93
CA GLU A 279 0.10 8.45 14.39
C GLU A 279 -1.15 9.23 14.88
N PRO A 280 -1.49 10.43 14.34
CA PRO A 280 -2.70 11.17 14.76
C PRO A 280 -4.03 10.44 14.43
N PHE A 281 -4.00 9.44 13.56
CA PHE A 281 -5.16 8.69 13.09
C PHE A 281 -5.28 7.30 13.71
N ARG A 282 -4.51 7.05 14.76
CA ARG A 282 -4.51 5.79 15.49
C ARG A 282 -5.83 5.56 16.22
N THR A 283 -6.41 4.37 16.04
CA THR A 283 -7.71 3.98 16.60
C THR A 283 -7.68 2.57 17.17
N LYS A 284 -8.79 2.14 17.76
CA LYS A 284 -8.96 0.76 18.22
C LYS A 284 -9.32 -0.13 17.01
N GLY A 285 -8.68 -1.28 16.92
CA GLY A 285 -9.08 -2.34 16.00
C GLY A 285 -10.27 -3.17 16.51
N PRO A 286 -10.73 -4.15 15.71
CA PRO A 286 -11.74 -5.12 16.12
C PRO A 286 -11.34 -5.89 17.37
N LYS A 287 -12.34 -6.32 18.16
CA LYS A 287 -12.09 -7.24 19.27
C LYS A 287 -11.65 -8.59 18.69
N GLN A 288 -10.51 -9.07 19.17
CA GLN A 288 -10.03 -10.41 18.85
C GLN A 288 -10.64 -11.44 19.79
N ASP A 289 -11.31 -12.45 19.21
CA ASP A 289 -11.94 -13.56 19.92
C ASP A 289 -11.75 -14.83 19.06
N PRO A 290 -11.04 -15.85 19.58
CA PRO A 290 -10.42 -15.95 20.90
C PRO A 290 -9.27 -14.96 21.12
N THR A 291 -8.91 -14.71 22.36
CA THR A 291 -7.72 -13.91 22.70
C THR A 291 -6.48 -14.57 22.10
N PRO A 292 -5.64 -13.84 21.32
CA PRO A 292 -4.43 -14.39 20.75
C PRO A 292 -3.45 -14.93 21.79
N LEU A 293 -2.57 -15.83 21.38
CA LEU A 293 -1.47 -16.29 22.22
C LEU A 293 -0.56 -15.12 22.65
N PRO A 294 0.17 -15.22 23.78
CA PRO A 294 0.94 -14.12 24.37
C PRO A 294 1.85 -13.37 23.40
N TYR A 295 2.49 -14.04 22.43
CA TYR A 295 3.41 -13.42 21.48
C TYR A 295 2.71 -12.50 20.46
N LEU A 296 1.37 -12.58 20.33
CA LEU A 296 0.55 -11.72 19.46
C LEU A 296 -0.35 -10.76 20.23
N GLN A 297 -0.30 -10.75 21.57
CA GLN A 297 -1.16 -9.86 22.35
C GLN A 297 -0.67 -8.42 22.29
N GLN A 298 -1.53 -7.52 21.80
CA GLN A 298 -1.32 -6.09 21.80
C GLN A 298 -2.27 -5.39 22.80
N LYS A 299 -1.85 -4.23 23.31
CA LYS A 299 -2.64 -3.36 24.19
C LYS A 299 -2.82 -1.99 23.53
N GLY A 300 -3.93 -1.33 23.82
CA GLY A 300 -4.18 0.03 23.40
C GLY A 300 -4.78 0.15 22.01
N LYS A 301 -4.43 1.22 21.31
CA LYS A 301 -4.85 1.51 19.93
C LYS A 301 -3.78 0.99 18.96
N HIS A 302 -4.12 0.06 18.11
CA HIS A 302 -3.19 -0.60 17.20
C HIS A 302 -3.69 -0.65 15.74
N ALA A 303 -4.81 -0.02 15.46
CA ALA A 303 -5.33 0.18 14.12
C ALA A 303 -5.22 1.65 13.71
N PHE A 304 -5.38 1.92 12.42
CA PHE A 304 -5.40 3.26 11.85
C PHE A 304 -6.71 3.51 11.11
N ASP A 305 -7.27 4.71 11.25
CA ASP A 305 -8.49 5.13 10.55
C ASP A 305 -8.11 5.66 9.17
N ILE A 306 -7.94 4.72 8.21
CA ILE A 306 -7.61 5.01 6.82
C ILE A 306 -8.84 4.70 5.99
N ASN A 307 -9.47 5.72 5.43
CA ASN A 307 -10.58 5.58 4.48
C ASN A 307 -10.01 5.09 3.14
N LEU A 308 -10.69 4.12 2.55
CA LEU A 308 -10.26 3.47 1.31
C LEU A 308 -11.42 3.47 0.31
N GLU A 309 -11.14 3.87 -0.92
CA GLU A 309 -12.13 3.91 -1.99
C GLU A 309 -11.61 3.19 -3.23
N VAL A 310 -12.49 2.47 -3.92
CA VAL A 310 -12.18 1.78 -5.18
C VAL A 310 -13.09 2.29 -6.28
N TYR A 311 -12.48 2.65 -7.39
CA TYR A 311 -13.16 3.08 -8.61
C TYR A 311 -12.83 2.13 -9.77
N ILE A 312 -13.84 1.85 -10.59
CA ILE A 312 -13.67 1.17 -11.89
C ILE A 312 -14.08 2.15 -12.98
N GLN A 313 -13.20 2.35 -13.94
CA GLN A 313 -13.45 3.21 -15.09
C GLN A 313 -13.40 2.38 -16.37
N PRO A 314 -14.55 2.10 -17.02
CA PRO A 314 -14.58 1.55 -18.36
C PRO A 314 -13.88 2.49 -19.35
N GLU A 315 -13.35 1.94 -20.44
CA GLU A 315 -12.70 2.76 -21.48
C GLU A 315 -13.67 3.82 -22.01
N LYS A 316 -13.26 5.10 -21.97
CA LYS A 316 -14.03 6.29 -22.43
C LYS A 316 -15.26 6.62 -21.57
N ALA A 317 -15.37 6.11 -20.37
CA ALA A 317 -16.44 6.43 -19.43
C ALA A 317 -15.89 7.13 -18.17
N GLU A 318 -16.78 7.72 -17.36
CA GLU A 318 -16.42 8.27 -16.06
C GLU A 318 -16.15 7.15 -15.05
N PRO A 319 -15.29 7.38 -14.05
CA PRO A 319 -15.07 6.41 -12.97
C PRO A 319 -16.37 6.14 -12.19
N THR A 320 -16.57 4.89 -11.80
CA THR A 320 -17.65 4.46 -10.92
C THR A 320 -17.07 4.03 -9.59
N LEU A 321 -17.48 4.65 -8.50
CA LEU A 321 -17.15 4.22 -7.14
C LEU A 321 -17.86 2.89 -6.86
N VAL A 322 -17.08 1.84 -6.56
CA VAL A 322 -17.60 0.48 -6.33
C VAL A 322 -17.43 -0.01 -4.91
N SER A 323 -16.49 0.55 -4.15
CA SER A 323 -16.28 0.19 -2.74
C SER A 323 -15.80 1.37 -1.91
N LYS A 324 -16.27 1.42 -0.64
CA LYS A 324 -15.78 2.29 0.43
C LYS A 324 -15.48 1.46 1.67
N SER A 325 -14.22 1.18 1.90
CA SER A 325 -13.76 0.41 3.06
C SER A 325 -12.94 1.26 4.03
N ASN A 326 -12.39 0.64 5.04
CA ASN A 326 -11.49 1.31 5.99
C ASN A 326 -10.51 0.30 6.58
N PHE A 327 -9.24 0.68 6.69
CA PHE A 327 -8.17 -0.16 7.23
C PHE A 327 -8.41 -0.58 8.70
N LYS A 328 -9.14 0.22 9.49
CA LYS A 328 -9.47 -0.12 10.89
C LYS A 328 -10.28 -1.41 11.06
N TYR A 329 -10.84 -1.97 9.99
CA TYR A 329 -11.56 -3.24 10.02
C TYR A 329 -10.63 -4.46 10.06
N MET A 330 -9.31 -4.27 9.84
CA MET A 330 -8.35 -5.36 9.87
C MET A 330 -8.33 -6.05 11.24
N TYR A 331 -8.53 -7.38 11.24
CA TYR A 331 -8.54 -8.19 12.47
C TYR A 331 -7.13 -8.39 13.03
N TRP A 332 -6.15 -8.66 12.18
CA TRP A 332 -4.74 -8.74 12.53
C TRP A 332 -4.05 -7.43 12.19
N SER A 333 -3.37 -6.83 13.17
CA SER A 333 -2.62 -5.59 12.96
C SER A 333 -1.27 -5.84 12.25
N MET A 334 -0.69 -4.80 11.67
CA MET A 334 0.65 -4.84 11.06
C MET A 334 1.72 -5.37 12.04
N ALA A 335 1.68 -4.92 13.30
CA ALA A 335 2.62 -5.41 14.31
C ALA A 335 2.44 -6.90 14.62
N GLN A 336 1.20 -7.41 14.62
CA GLN A 336 0.95 -8.85 14.76
C GLN A 336 1.40 -9.64 13.54
N GLN A 337 1.23 -9.10 12.33
CA GLN A 337 1.73 -9.69 11.09
C GLN A 337 3.27 -9.83 11.13
N LEU A 338 3.98 -8.74 11.45
CA LEU A 338 5.45 -8.74 11.51
C LEU A 338 5.97 -9.64 12.64
N ALA A 339 5.37 -9.59 13.84
CA ALA A 339 5.74 -10.46 14.95
C ALA A 339 5.54 -11.94 14.64
N HIS A 340 4.44 -12.28 13.93
CA HIS A 340 4.20 -13.65 13.50
C HIS A 340 5.18 -14.08 12.41
N HIS A 341 5.44 -13.22 11.44
CA HIS A 341 6.37 -13.48 10.34
C HIS A 341 7.77 -13.84 10.84
N THR A 342 8.22 -13.16 11.89
CA THR A 342 9.57 -13.36 12.46
C THR A 342 9.62 -14.35 13.63
N SER A 343 8.47 -14.89 14.06
CA SER A 343 8.40 -15.75 15.26
C SER A 343 9.24 -17.03 15.18
N ASN A 344 9.55 -17.50 13.98
CA ASN A 344 10.42 -18.64 13.72
C ASN A 344 11.89 -18.26 13.44
N GLY A 345 12.24 -16.96 13.58
CA GLY A 345 13.57 -16.45 13.29
C GLY A 345 13.80 -16.08 11.82
N CYS A 346 12.73 -15.93 11.02
CA CYS A 346 12.84 -15.41 9.66
C CYS A 346 13.38 -13.97 9.68
N ARG A 347 14.41 -13.71 8.87
CA ARG A 347 14.99 -12.38 8.72
C ARG A 347 14.08 -11.49 7.88
N VAL A 348 14.04 -10.22 8.22
CA VAL A 348 13.37 -9.15 7.47
C VAL A 348 14.40 -8.08 7.12
N ASN A 349 14.39 -7.62 5.88
CA ASN A 349 15.35 -6.66 5.34
C ASN A 349 14.70 -5.30 5.07
N SER A 350 15.52 -4.28 4.91
CA SER A 350 15.08 -2.94 4.48
C SER A 350 14.45 -3.02 3.09
N GLY A 351 13.21 -2.49 2.96
CA GLY A 351 12.47 -2.51 1.71
C GLY A 351 11.61 -3.75 1.47
N ASP A 352 11.63 -4.77 2.36
CA ASP A 352 10.66 -5.87 2.26
C ASP A 352 9.24 -5.32 2.43
N MET A 353 8.30 -5.89 1.66
CA MET A 353 6.92 -5.46 1.62
C MET A 353 5.99 -6.52 2.23
N MET A 354 5.07 -6.07 3.07
CA MET A 354 4.06 -6.95 3.68
C MET A 354 2.65 -6.42 3.39
N GLY A 355 1.92 -7.13 2.52
CA GLY A 355 0.53 -6.86 2.18
C GLY A 355 -0.43 -7.24 3.30
N SER A 356 -1.47 -6.46 3.48
CA SER A 356 -2.46 -6.66 4.54
C SER A 356 -3.37 -7.85 4.31
N GLY A 357 -3.50 -8.29 3.08
CA GLY A 357 -4.66 -9.03 2.60
C GLY A 357 -5.83 -8.10 2.32
N THR A 358 -6.76 -8.57 1.49
CA THR A 358 -7.93 -7.80 1.05
C THR A 358 -8.69 -7.17 2.21
N ILE A 359 -8.94 -5.85 2.15
CA ILE A 359 -9.59 -5.06 3.21
C ILE A 359 -11.08 -4.95 2.93
N SER A 360 -11.88 -5.81 3.56
CA SER A 360 -13.34 -5.74 3.51
C SER A 360 -13.90 -5.25 4.85
N GLY A 361 -14.93 -4.43 4.78
CA GLY A 361 -15.69 -3.98 5.93
C GLY A 361 -16.99 -4.77 6.14
N PRO A 362 -17.82 -4.36 7.12
CA PRO A 362 -18.99 -5.13 7.54
C PRO A 362 -20.19 -5.01 6.59
N THR A 363 -20.19 -4.08 5.64
CA THR A 363 -21.31 -3.81 4.74
C THR A 363 -20.97 -4.17 3.28
N PRO A 364 -21.95 -4.55 2.44
CA PRO A 364 -21.69 -4.96 1.06
C PRO A 364 -20.95 -3.94 0.20
N ASP A 365 -21.14 -2.65 0.45
CA ASP A 365 -20.46 -1.54 -0.24
C ASP A 365 -19.04 -1.27 0.27
N SER A 366 -18.59 -2.04 1.27
CA SER A 366 -17.24 -1.98 1.84
C SER A 366 -16.38 -3.21 1.57
N PHE A 367 -16.81 -4.09 0.66
CA PHE A 367 -16.05 -5.27 0.28
C PHE A 367 -14.85 -4.91 -0.61
N GLY A 368 -13.72 -5.57 -0.39
CA GLY A 368 -12.44 -5.23 -0.99
C GLY A 368 -12.12 -5.95 -2.31
N SER A 369 -13.07 -6.69 -2.91
CA SER A 369 -12.85 -7.41 -4.17
C SER A 369 -14.12 -7.54 -4.99
N MET A 370 -13.99 -7.69 -6.33
CA MET A 370 -15.15 -8.00 -7.19
C MET A 370 -15.77 -9.34 -6.85
N LEU A 371 -14.95 -10.30 -6.43
CA LEU A 371 -15.44 -11.60 -5.97
C LEU A 371 -16.52 -11.44 -4.90
N GLU A 372 -16.31 -10.56 -3.94
CA GLU A 372 -17.26 -10.27 -2.86
C GLU A 372 -18.38 -9.35 -3.30
N LEU A 373 -18.05 -8.21 -3.93
CA LEU A 373 -19.00 -7.19 -4.37
C LEU A 373 -20.06 -7.75 -5.30
N THR A 374 -19.66 -8.66 -6.20
CA THR A 374 -20.59 -9.29 -7.14
C THR A 374 -21.09 -10.66 -6.68
N TRP A 375 -20.65 -11.11 -5.49
CA TRP A 375 -20.94 -12.44 -4.97
C TRP A 375 -20.64 -13.55 -5.98
N SER A 376 -19.37 -13.59 -6.41
CA SER A 376 -18.86 -14.50 -7.46
C SER A 376 -19.59 -14.34 -8.82
N GLY A 377 -19.88 -13.08 -9.19
CA GLY A 377 -20.49 -12.70 -10.47
C GLY A 377 -22.02 -12.89 -10.55
N LYS A 378 -22.69 -13.19 -9.42
CA LYS A 378 -24.16 -13.33 -9.37
C LYS A 378 -24.87 -11.97 -9.42
N ASN A 379 -24.28 -10.94 -8.85
CA ASN A 379 -24.81 -9.59 -8.71
C ASN A 379 -23.92 -8.58 -9.45
N PRO A 380 -24.07 -8.40 -10.76
CA PRO A 380 -23.23 -7.46 -11.51
C PRO A 380 -23.37 -6.03 -11.02
N ILE A 381 -22.28 -5.26 -11.07
CA ILE A 381 -22.26 -3.83 -10.72
C ILE A 381 -22.45 -3.01 -12.00
N LYS A 382 -23.37 -2.05 -11.96
CA LYS A 382 -23.62 -1.12 -13.07
C LYS A 382 -22.59 0.01 -13.06
N MET A 383 -21.96 0.23 -14.22
CA MET A 383 -20.99 1.29 -14.44
C MET A 383 -21.65 2.59 -14.90
N SER A 384 -20.89 3.69 -14.93
CA SER A 384 -21.34 5.01 -15.34
C SER A 384 -21.89 5.06 -16.77
N ASP A 385 -21.37 4.23 -17.68
CA ASP A 385 -21.83 4.10 -19.07
C ASP A 385 -23.04 3.16 -19.26
N GLY A 386 -23.56 2.61 -18.17
CA GLY A 386 -24.67 1.67 -18.16
C GLY A 386 -24.26 0.20 -18.41
N SER A 387 -23.00 -0.08 -18.71
CA SER A 387 -22.50 -1.45 -18.80
C SER A 387 -22.41 -2.10 -17.41
N GLU A 388 -22.29 -3.43 -17.37
CA GLU A 388 -22.19 -4.18 -16.13
C GLU A 388 -20.82 -4.84 -15.97
N ARG A 389 -20.37 -4.95 -14.72
CA ARG A 389 -19.15 -5.68 -14.36
C ARG A 389 -19.43 -6.77 -13.34
N LYS A 390 -19.01 -7.99 -13.67
CA LYS A 390 -18.91 -9.12 -12.73
C LYS A 390 -17.47 -9.24 -12.21
N PHE A 391 -16.53 -9.02 -13.09
CA PHE A 391 -15.08 -8.95 -12.90
C PHE A 391 -14.53 -7.87 -13.83
N ILE A 392 -13.24 -7.62 -13.76
CA ILE A 392 -12.57 -6.54 -14.52
C ILE A 392 -12.44 -6.94 -15.99
N ASN A 393 -12.91 -6.08 -16.87
CA ASN A 393 -12.80 -6.26 -18.33
C ASN A 393 -11.50 -5.68 -18.86
N ASN A 394 -11.11 -6.11 -20.09
CA ASN A 394 -10.00 -5.46 -20.80
C ASN A 394 -10.30 -3.98 -20.99
N ASN A 395 -9.28 -3.15 -20.83
CA ASN A 395 -9.30 -1.70 -20.91
C ASN A 395 -10.04 -0.98 -19.77
N ASP A 396 -10.58 -1.68 -18.78
CA ASP A 396 -10.98 -1.04 -17.53
C ASP A 396 -9.75 -0.55 -16.77
N THR A 397 -9.85 0.62 -16.17
CA THR A 397 -8.88 1.12 -15.19
C THR A 397 -9.45 0.95 -13.78
N VAL A 398 -8.66 0.37 -12.90
CA VAL A 398 -8.98 0.25 -11.47
C VAL A 398 -8.13 1.26 -10.71
N THR A 399 -8.79 2.09 -9.89
CA THR A 399 -8.11 3.13 -9.09
C THR A 399 -8.50 2.99 -7.62
N PHE A 400 -7.50 2.90 -6.74
CA PHE A 400 -7.67 3.02 -5.29
C PHE A 400 -7.25 4.39 -4.83
N LYS A 401 -8.01 4.93 -3.87
CA LYS A 401 -7.65 6.11 -3.09
C LYS A 401 -7.68 5.78 -1.62
N GLY A 402 -6.74 6.35 -0.87
CA GLY A 402 -6.64 6.15 0.58
C GLY A 402 -6.27 7.44 1.27
N TYR A 403 -6.98 7.75 2.37
CA TYR A 403 -6.72 8.95 3.15
C TYR A 403 -7.12 8.78 4.61
N CYS A 404 -6.43 9.53 5.47
CA CYS A 404 -6.77 9.71 6.87
C CYS A 404 -7.26 11.13 7.08
N GLU A 405 -8.31 11.31 7.88
CA GLU A 405 -8.90 12.62 8.14
C GLU A 405 -9.39 12.72 9.59
N ASN A 406 -9.14 13.86 10.19
CA ASN A 406 -9.73 14.27 11.46
C ASN A 406 -10.21 15.73 11.37
N SER A 407 -10.67 16.32 12.47
CA SER A 407 -11.18 17.70 12.48
C SER A 407 -10.18 18.78 12.05
N SER A 408 -8.89 18.46 11.92
CA SER A 408 -7.83 19.44 11.74
C SER A 408 -6.93 19.20 10.54
N VAL A 409 -6.75 17.94 10.14
CA VAL A 409 -5.79 17.55 9.11
C VAL A 409 -6.33 16.38 8.30
N ARG A 410 -6.10 16.44 6.98
CA ARG A 410 -6.25 15.32 6.04
C ARG A 410 -4.89 15.01 5.44
N ILE A 411 -4.51 13.74 5.42
CA ILE A 411 -3.33 13.22 4.71
C ILE A 411 -3.75 12.02 3.86
N GLY A 412 -3.08 11.77 2.74
CA GLY A 412 -3.40 10.61 1.90
C GLY A 412 -2.18 9.96 1.29
N PHE A 413 -2.44 8.88 0.57
CA PHE A 413 -1.41 8.00 -0.02
C PHE A 413 -1.19 8.28 -1.52
N GLY A 414 -1.91 9.25 -2.08
CA GLY A 414 -2.08 9.36 -3.52
C GLY A 414 -3.01 8.25 -4.01
N GLU A 415 -2.74 7.71 -5.18
CA GLU A 415 -3.58 6.68 -5.78
C GLU A 415 -2.78 5.51 -6.36
N VAL A 416 -3.41 4.34 -6.41
CA VAL A 416 -3.01 3.21 -7.24
C VAL A 416 -3.97 3.14 -8.40
N SER A 417 -3.49 3.40 -9.61
CA SER A 417 -4.31 3.38 -10.82
C SER A 417 -3.62 2.54 -11.88
N SER A 418 -4.27 1.48 -12.34
CA SER A 418 -3.71 0.59 -13.37
C SER A 418 -4.79 0.11 -14.33
N LYS A 419 -4.48 0.14 -15.63
CA LYS A 419 -5.36 -0.33 -16.71
C LYS A 419 -5.11 -1.81 -16.98
N LEU A 420 -6.17 -2.62 -17.06
CA LEU A 420 -6.07 -4.02 -17.46
C LEU A 420 -6.06 -4.12 -18.99
N LEU A 421 -4.92 -4.47 -19.55
CA LEU A 421 -4.76 -4.71 -21.00
C LEU A 421 -5.18 -6.14 -21.40
N PRO A 422 -5.52 -6.37 -22.68
CA PRO A 422 -5.66 -7.72 -23.21
C PRO A 422 -4.44 -8.59 -22.92
N PRO A 423 -4.56 -9.94 -23.02
CA PRO A 423 -3.43 -10.84 -22.86
C PRO A 423 -2.29 -10.45 -23.82
N PHE A 424 -1.05 -10.52 -23.32
CA PHE A 424 0.12 -10.30 -24.16
C PHE A 424 0.29 -11.48 -25.12
N VAL A 425 0.27 -11.21 -26.41
CA VAL A 425 0.53 -12.21 -27.46
C VAL A 425 1.91 -11.91 -28.05
N ARG A 426 2.83 -12.84 -27.84
CA ARG A 426 4.15 -12.76 -28.48
C ARG A 426 3.99 -12.94 -29.98
N LYS A 427 4.44 -11.94 -30.76
CA LYS A 427 4.46 -12.00 -32.24
C LYS A 427 5.54 -12.94 -32.75
#